data_ca170867b6dfa0708c2401dfb4d85b95
#
_entry.id   ca170867b6dfa0708c2401dfb4d85b95
#
_cell.length_a   1.000
_cell.length_b   1.000
_cell.length_c   1.000
_cell.angle_alpha   90.00
_cell.angle_beta   90.00
_cell.angle_gamma   90.00
#
_symmetry.space_group_name_H-M   'P 1'
#
loop_
_entity.id
_entity.type
_entity.pdbx_description
1 polymer ?
#
loop_
_entity_poly.entity_id
_entity_poly.type
_entity_poly.pdbx_seq_one_letter_code
_entity_poly.pdbx_strand_id
1 'polypeptide(L)'
;MHVCPTKFLFFRRRQSVQSPRILDIGCGNNSPTTTKRWFPGCHYSGADIAQYNLSEEDTGAIDTFYPLGIDGSGYSVIPNSSYDFVILHHVVEHMDVPAPILATICSKLKPGGYIWIAFPSLRSLSLPSAEGTLQFCDDPTHVYVPDVREVSNILLANGVKVLHAGRSRDLVRTLIGAVILPWAFLKRSVTGRLSCKGLWYILGFEDHVFGQRKPS
;
A
#
# COMPACT_ATOMS: atom_id res chain seq x y z
N MET A 1 4.34 -2.84 21.91
CA MET A 1 4.93 -3.80 20.95
C MET A 1 4.42 -3.44 19.55
N HIS A 2 5.30 -3.08 18.60
CA HIS A 2 4.88 -2.75 17.24
C HIS A 2 4.92 -4.01 16.38
N VAL A 3 3.78 -4.36 15.78
CA VAL A 3 3.68 -5.48 14.83
C VAL A 3 4.24 -5.05 13.48
N CYS A 4 5.16 -5.84 12.92
CA CYS A 4 5.73 -5.54 11.61
C CYS A 4 4.65 -5.61 10.53
N PRO A 5 4.48 -4.57 9.72
CA PRO A 5 3.55 -4.60 8.59
C PRO A 5 3.84 -5.75 7.62
N THR A 6 2.79 -6.37 7.11
CA THR A 6 2.89 -7.53 6.19
C THR A 6 3.76 -7.23 4.98
N LYS A 7 3.64 -6.03 4.38
CA LYS A 7 4.48 -5.57 3.26
C LYS A 7 5.97 -5.69 3.55
N PHE A 8 6.39 -5.33 4.78
CA PHE A 8 7.79 -5.38 5.17
C PHE A 8 8.28 -6.80 5.47
N LEU A 9 7.41 -7.68 5.98
CA LEU A 9 7.75 -9.10 6.17
C LEU A 9 8.04 -9.79 4.83
N PHE A 10 7.25 -9.50 3.79
CA PHE A 10 7.48 -10.05 2.45
C PHE A 10 8.82 -9.60 1.87
N PHE A 11 9.16 -8.34 2.01
CA PHE A 11 10.41 -7.77 1.52
C PHE A 11 11.61 -8.28 2.32
N ARG A 12 11.59 -8.17 3.66
CA ARG A 12 12.70 -8.59 4.54
C ARG A 12 13.11 -10.05 4.39
N ARG A 13 12.16 -10.93 4.06
CA ARG A 13 12.45 -12.36 3.86
C ARG A 13 13.23 -12.65 2.57
N ARG A 14 13.33 -11.69 1.66
CA ARG A 14 13.86 -11.91 0.31
C ARG A 14 15.04 -11.02 -0.04
N GLN A 15 15.24 -9.96 0.70
CA GLN A 15 16.30 -9.00 0.40
C GLN A 15 17.47 -9.17 1.39
N SER A 16 18.70 -9.00 0.88
CA SER A 16 19.95 -9.02 1.65
C SER A 16 20.64 -7.64 1.72
N VAL A 17 20.05 -6.61 1.10
CA VAL A 17 20.63 -5.26 1.04
C VAL A 17 20.51 -4.59 2.41
N GLN A 18 21.64 -4.16 2.99
CA GLN A 18 21.66 -3.50 4.31
C GLN A 18 21.01 -2.13 4.29
N SER A 19 21.16 -1.37 3.20
CA SER A 19 20.63 -0.01 3.04
C SER A 19 19.79 0.06 1.77
N PRO A 20 18.55 -0.49 1.76
CA PRO A 20 17.72 -0.50 0.58
C PRO A 20 17.22 0.90 0.22
N ARG A 21 17.10 1.17 -1.09
CA ARG A 21 16.38 2.33 -1.59
C ARG A 21 14.90 1.98 -1.73
N ILE A 22 14.05 2.67 -1.00
CA ILE A 22 12.59 2.40 -0.95
C ILE A 22 11.86 3.60 -1.56
N LEU A 23 10.97 3.34 -2.51
CA LEU A 23 10.04 4.32 -3.05
C LEU A 23 8.65 3.99 -2.52
N ASP A 24 8.00 4.94 -1.88
CA ASP A 24 6.65 4.82 -1.35
C ASP A 24 5.75 5.85 -2.04
N ILE A 25 4.82 5.35 -2.86
CA ILE A 25 3.85 6.16 -3.60
C ILE A 25 2.57 6.23 -2.79
N GLY A 26 2.07 7.44 -2.53
CA GLY A 26 1.03 7.69 -1.54
C GLY A 26 1.62 7.59 -0.12
N CYS A 27 2.70 8.33 0.16
CA CYS A 27 3.54 8.17 1.34
C CYS A 27 3.01 8.83 2.62
N GLY A 28 1.73 9.20 2.68
CA GLY A 28 1.09 9.78 3.86
C GLY A 28 0.93 8.82 5.06
N ASN A 29 0.22 9.28 6.08
CA ASN A 29 -0.25 8.45 7.20
C ASN A 29 0.84 7.66 7.96
N ASN A 30 1.90 8.32 8.42
CA ASN A 30 3.04 7.76 9.17
C ASN A 30 3.82 6.67 8.38
N SER A 31 3.72 6.64 7.05
CA SER A 31 4.44 5.66 6.25
C SER A 31 5.97 5.86 6.29
N PRO A 32 6.51 7.12 6.25
CA PRO A 32 7.95 7.38 6.35
C PRO A 32 8.56 6.87 7.66
N THR A 33 8.04 7.30 8.80
CA THR A 33 8.53 6.91 10.14
C THR A 33 8.39 5.42 10.38
N THR A 34 7.28 4.83 9.92
CA THR A 34 7.08 3.38 10.00
C THR A 34 8.11 2.63 9.15
N THR A 35 8.41 3.11 7.93
CA THR A 35 9.41 2.47 7.06
C THR A 35 10.81 2.57 7.65
N LYS A 36 11.23 3.75 8.12
CA LYS A 36 12.53 3.96 8.78
C LYS A 36 12.68 3.10 10.04
N ARG A 37 11.62 2.88 10.81
CA ARG A 37 11.64 1.99 11.99
C ARG A 37 12.02 0.55 11.62
N TRP A 38 11.52 0.03 10.50
CA TRP A 38 11.78 -1.34 10.07
C TRP A 38 13.00 -1.49 9.17
N PHE A 39 13.45 -0.39 8.56
CA PHE A 39 14.64 -0.29 7.71
C PHE A 39 15.43 0.99 8.06
N PRO A 40 16.06 1.04 9.24
CA PRO A 40 16.68 2.30 9.74
C PRO A 40 17.80 2.82 8.83
N GLY A 41 18.46 1.94 8.06
CA GLY A 41 19.49 2.32 7.08
C GLY A 41 18.96 2.57 5.66
N CYS A 42 17.65 2.55 5.41
CA CYS A 42 17.13 2.75 4.07
C CYS A 42 17.24 4.22 3.61
N HIS A 43 17.39 4.41 2.30
CA HIS A 43 17.08 5.68 1.66
C HIS A 43 15.58 5.66 1.30
N TYR A 44 14.79 6.47 1.98
CA TYR A 44 13.34 6.56 1.79
C TYR A 44 12.97 7.70 0.86
N SER A 45 12.37 7.37 -0.27
CA SER A 45 11.79 8.34 -1.19
C SER A 45 10.27 8.27 -1.10
N GLY A 46 9.63 9.36 -0.72
CA GLY A 46 8.19 9.53 -0.77
C GLY A 46 7.76 10.16 -2.09
N ALA A 47 6.62 9.74 -2.63
CA ALA A 47 5.98 10.37 -3.78
C ALA A 47 4.47 10.51 -3.51
N ASP A 48 3.93 11.71 -3.66
CA ASP A 48 2.51 11.97 -3.40
C ASP A 48 2.05 13.22 -4.14
N ILE A 49 0.73 13.37 -4.37
CA ILE A 49 0.11 14.58 -4.92
C ILE A 49 0.14 15.74 -3.93
N ALA A 50 0.22 15.45 -2.63
CA ALA A 50 0.37 16.42 -1.56
C ALA A 50 1.11 15.78 -0.38
N GLN A 51 1.65 16.59 0.52
CA GLN A 51 2.19 16.11 1.80
C GLN A 51 1.03 15.82 2.77
N TYR A 52 0.20 14.82 2.41
CA TYR A 52 -1.02 14.51 3.12
C TYR A 52 -0.74 13.81 4.44
N ASN A 53 -1.27 14.36 5.54
CA ASN A 53 -1.25 13.78 6.89
C ASN A 53 0.15 13.30 7.34
N LEU A 54 1.18 14.08 7.03
CA LEU A 54 2.56 13.88 7.49
C LEU A 54 2.79 14.69 8.77
N SER A 55 3.34 14.05 9.78
CA SER A 55 3.88 14.72 10.99
C SER A 55 5.25 15.35 10.68
N GLU A 56 5.75 16.18 11.59
CA GLU A 56 7.14 16.70 11.50
C GLU A 56 8.16 15.54 11.51
N GLU A 57 7.90 14.48 12.28
CA GLU A 57 8.73 13.28 12.30
C GLU A 57 8.73 12.55 10.98
N ASP A 58 7.54 12.44 10.32
CA ASP A 58 7.43 11.83 8.99
C ASP A 58 8.20 12.66 7.95
N THR A 59 8.04 13.97 7.96
CA THR A 59 8.75 14.87 7.06
C THR A 59 10.27 14.75 7.24
N GLY A 60 10.75 14.68 8.47
CA GLY A 60 12.16 14.46 8.78
C GLY A 60 12.69 13.07 8.41
N ALA A 61 11.80 12.08 8.23
CA ALA A 61 12.17 10.73 7.82
C ALA A 61 12.26 10.54 6.29
N ILE A 62 11.80 11.52 5.51
CA ILE A 62 11.85 11.49 4.03
C ILE A 62 13.21 12.00 3.56
N ASP A 63 14.01 11.15 2.90
CA ASP A 63 15.30 11.57 2.31
C ASP A 63 15.09 12.28 0.95
N THR A 64 14.06 11.91 0.20
CA THR A 64 13.71 12.54 -1.09
C THR A 64 12.20 12.55 -1.26
N PHE A 65 11.62 13.68 -1.65
CA PHE A 65 10.21 13.79 -1.95
C PHE A 65 9.98 14.15 -3.42
N TYR A 66 9.08 13.41 -4.08
CA TYR A 66 8.66 13.65 -5.46
C TYR A 66 7.20 14.11 -5.48
N PRO A 67 6.92 15.38 -5.79
CA PRO A 67 5.56 15.84 -5.98
C PRO A 67 4.96 15.23 -7.26
N LEU A 68 3.79 14.61 -7.13
CA LEU A 68 3.04 14.05 -8.24
C LEU A 68 1.87 14.96 -8.61
N GLY A 69 1.48 14.99 -9.87
CA GLY A 69 0.25 15.62 -10.30
C GLY A 69 -0.94 14.67 -10.24
N ILE A 70 -2.12 15.22 -10.00
CA ILE A 70 -3.41 14.49 -10.04
C ILE A 70 -3.65 13.88 -11.44
N ASP A 71 -3.13 14.53 -12.48
CA ASP A 71 -3.17 14.11 -13.88
C ASP A 71 -2.21 12.95 -14.22
N GLY A 72 -1.53 12.39 -13.22
CA GLY A 72 -0.52 11.36 -13.43
C GLY A 72 0.85 11.91 -13.85
N SER A 73 1.06 13.23 -13.81
CA SER A 73 2.38 13.83 -14.04
C SER A 73 3.32 13.60 -12.84
N GLY A 74 4.61 13.84 -13.04
CA GLY A 74 5.63 13.74 -11.98
C GLY A 74 6.30 12.36 -11.87
N TYR A 75 5.69 11.27 -12.32
CA TYR A 75 6.35 9.96 -12.29
C TYR A 75 7.61 9.87 -13.13
N SER A 76 7.74 10.68 -14.18
CA SER A 76 8.91 10.71 -15.07
C SER A 76 10.18 11.21 -14.40
N VAL A 77 10.08 12.08 -13.38
CA VAL A 77 11.26 12.62 -12.66
C VAL A 77 11.84 11.61 -11.67
N ILE A 78 11.08 10.58 -11.31
CA ILE A 78 11.54 9.49 -10.46
C ILE A 78 12.53 8.63 -11.27
N PRO A 79 13.77 8.41 -10.79
CA PRO A 79 14.78 7.71 -11.56
C PRO A 79 14.43 6.23 -11.81
N ASN A 80 14.65 5.77 -13.05
CA ASN A 80 14.45 4.38 -13.42
C ASN A 80 15.52 3.46 -12.81
N SER A 81 15.18 2.19 -12.60
CA SER A 81 16.08 1.13 -12.12
C SER A 81 16.86 1.52 -10.85
N SER A 82 16.22 2.25 -9.94
CA SER A 82 16.87 2.87 -8.79
C SER A 82 16.44 2.35 -7.44
N TYR A 83 15.32 1.60 -7.37
CA TYR A 83 14.71 1.20 -6.12
C TYR A 83 14.75 -0.31 -5.90
N ASP A 84 15.11 -0.72 -4.69
CA ASP A 84 15.11 -2.12 -4.25
C ASP A 84 13.70 -2.56 -3.85
N PHE A 85 12.88 -1.61 -3.36
CA PHE A 85 11.50 -1.84 -2.98
C PHE A 85 10.61 -0.66 -3.36
N VAL A 86 9.49 -0.95 -4.02
CA VAL A 86 8.45 0.03 -4.36
C VAL A 86 7.16 -0.36 -3.64
N ILE A 87 6.51 0.61 -3.02
CA ILE A 87 5.28 0.43 -2.24
C ILE A 87 4.18 1.31 -2.85
N LEU A 88 3.01 0.73 -3.07
CA LEU A 88 1.74 1.42 -3.27
C LEU A 88 0.74 0.81 -2.27
N HIS A 89 0.28 1.60 -1.32
CA HIS A 89 -0.63 1.10 -0.31
C HIS A 89 -1.87 1.99 -0.25
N HIS A 90 -2.98 1.52 -0.80
CA HIS A 90 -4.20 2.28 -1.00
C HIS A 90 -3.97 3.53 -1.87
N VAL A 91 -3.55 3.31 -3.11
CA VAL A 91 -3.24 4.35 -4.09
C VAL A 91 -3.88 4.04 -5.44
N VAL A 92 -3.90 2.77 -5.85
CA VAL A 92 -4.35 2.36 -7.20
C VAL A 92 -5.83 2.67 -7.41
N GLU A 93 -6.65 2.58 -6.36
CA GLU A 93 -8.07 2.90 -6.36
C GLU A 93 -8.39 4.38 -6.63
N HIS A 94 -7.39 5.24 -6.50
CA HIS A 94 -7.51 6.69 -6.80
C HIS A 94 -7.03 7.06 -8.21
N MET A 95 -6.59 6.09 -9.00
CA MET A 95 -6.10 6.31 -10.37
C MET A 95 -7.20 6.08 -11.39
N ASP A 96 -7.50 7.07 -12.23
CA ASP A 96 -8.48 6.91 -13.33
C ASP A 96 -8.02 5.85 -14.34
N VAL A 97 -6.73 5.85 -14.68
CA VAL A 97 -6.13 4.92 -15.64
C VAL A 97 -4.86 4.30 -15.04
N PRO A 98 -4.98 3.24 -14.24
CA PRO A 98 -3.84 2.68 -13.50
C PRO A 98 -2.79 2.01 -14.37
N ALA A 99 -3.16 1.42 -15.52
CA ALA A 99 -2.23 0.60 -16.30
C ALA A 99 -0.97 1.34 -16.78
N PRO A 100 -1.02 2.51 -17.43
CA PRO A 100 0.18 3.24 -17.84
C PRO A 100 1.01 3.76 -16.66
N ILE A 101 0.34 4.12 -15.56
CA ILE A 101 1.02 4.59 -14.34
C ILE A 101 1.79 3.42 -13.70
N LEU A 102 1.16 2.27 -13.51
CA LEU A 102 1.80 1.08 -12.98
C LEU A 102 2.95 0.59 -13.87
N ALA A 103 2.81 0.68 -15.20
CA ALA A 103 3.89 0.37 -16.14
C ALA A 103 5.11 1.30 -15.90
N THR A 104 4.87 2.59 -15.74
CA THR A 104 5.91 3.57 -15.41
C THR A 104 6.55 3.26 -14.06
N ILE A 105 5.76 2.91 -13.04
CA ILE A 105 6.27 2.56 -11.71
C ILE A 105 7.13 1.29 -11.75
N CYS A 106 6.77 0.28 -12.54
CA CYS A 106 7.59 -0.93 -12.72
C CYS A 106 9.01 -0.60 -13.24
N SER A 107 9.15 0.44 -14.07
CA SER A 107 10.47 0.87 -14.57
C SER A 107 11.40 1.41 -13.48
N LYS A 108 10.85 1.85 -12.32
CA LYS A 108 11.61 2.41 -11.19
C LYS A 108 12.35 1.35 -10.39
N LEU A 109 11.87 0.11 -10.44
CA LEU A 109 12.52 -1.03 -9.79
C LEU A 109 13.90 -1.31 -10.39
N LYS A 110 14.86 -1.64 -9.56
CA LYS A 110 16.11 -2.30 -10.00
C LYS A 110 15.78 -3.69 -10.55
N PRO A 111 16.61 -4.26 -11.45
CA PRO A 111 16.60 -5.68 -11.71
C PRO A 111 16.69 -6.48 -10.39
N GLY A 112 15.77 -7.41 -10.16
CA GLY A 112 15.64 -8.13 -8.89
C GLY A 112 14.92 -7.38 -7.77
N GLY A 113 14.58 -6.11 -7.93
CA GLY A 113 13.82 -5.31 -6.96
C GLY A 113 12.38 -5.77 -6.82
N TYR A 114 11.73 -5.40 -5.73
CA TYR A 114 10.39 -5.89 -5.35
C TYR A 114 9.37 -4.76 -5.36
N ILE A 115 8.12 -5.12 -5.63
CA ILE A 115 6.97 -4.22 -5.55
C ILE A 115 5.87 -4.82 -4.68
N TRP A 116 5.27 -3.98 -3.85
CA TRP A 116 4.06 -4.28 -3.09
C TRP A 116 2.96 -3.31 -3.47
N ILE A 117 1.83 -3.84 -3.89
CA ILE A 117 0.63 -3.06 -4.20
C ILE A 117 -0.50 -3.63 -3.36
N ALA A 118 -1.13 -2.82 -2.51
CA ALA A 118 -2.32 -3.18 -1.74
C ALA A 118 -3.45 -2.19 -2.03
N PHE A 119 -4.66 -2.70 -2.09
CA PHE A 119 -5.86 -1.95 -2.48
C PHE A 119 -7.13 -2.58 -1.89
N PRO A 120 -8.27 -1.86 -1.84
CA PRO A 120 -9.54 -2.43 -1.43
C PRO A 120 -9.94 -3.60 -2.33
N SER A 121 -10.28 -4.73 -1.72
CA SER A 121 -10.71 -5.92 -2.46
C SER A 121 -12.08 -5.71 -3.12
N LEU A 122 -12.42 -6.50 -4.13
CA LEU A 122 -13.78 -6.53 -4.70
C LEU A 122 -14.85 -6.78 -3.64
N ARG A 123 -14.51 -7.48 -2.55
CA ARG A 123 -15.41 -7.70 -1.43
C ARG A 123 -15.80 -6.41 -0.71
N SER A 124 -14.93 -5.39 -0.74
CA SER A 124 -15.20 -4.11 -0.09
C SER A 124 -16.47 -3.43 -0.61
N LEU A 125 -16.89 -3.72 -1.85
CA LEU A 125 -18.15 -3.21 -2.42
C LEU A 125 -19.40 -3.71 -1.65
N SER A 126 -19.34 -4.85 -0.97
CA SER A 126 -20.45 -5.45 -0.23
C SER A 126 -20.30 -5.37 1.28
N LEU A 127 -19.24 -4.76 1.78
CA LEU A 127 -19.05 -4.54 3.22
C LEU A 127 -19.94 -3.39 3.73
N PRO A 128 -20.28 -3.38 5.03
CA PRO A 128 -21.02 -2.28 5.61
C PRO A 128 -20.19 -1.00 5.61
N SER A 129 -20.84 0.15 5.38
CA SER A 129 -20.24 1.45 5.57
C SER A 129 -19.79 1.64 7.02
N ALA A 130 -18.61 2.26 7.21
CA ALA A 130 -18.02 2.48 8.52
C ALA A 130 -17.18 3.76 8.57
N GLU A 131 -17.05 4.34 9.77
CA GLU A 131 -16.08 5.41 10.02
C GLU A 131 -14.66 4.90 9.75
N GLY A 132 -13.93 5.55 8.83
CA GLY A 132 -12.56 5.22 8.43
C GLY A 132 -12.48 4.12 7.36
N THR A 133 -13.32 4.15 6.37
CA THR A 133 -13.30 3.36 5.12
C THR A 133 -13.29 1.85 5.33
N LEU A 134 -14.45 1.21 5.23
CA LEU A 134 -14.61 -0.24 5.21
C LEU A 134 -15.36 -0.69 3.94
N GLN A 135 -16.36 0.05 3.50
CA GLN A 135 -16.93 -0.10 2.18
C GLN A 135 -16.13 0.72 1.17
N PHE A 136 -15.99 0.23 -0.05
CA PHE A 136 -15.25 0.94 -1.11
C PHE A 136 -15.74 2.39 -1.29
N CYS A 137 -17.06 2.60 -1.27
CA CYS A 137 -17.68 3.91 -1.47
C CYS A 137 -17.68 4.81 -0.22
N ASP A 138 -17.08 4.39 0.90
CA ASP A 138 -16.93 5.26 2.08
C ASP A 138 -15.94 6.41 1.80
N ASP A 139 -15.03 6.22 0.84
CA ASP A 139 -14.11 7.25 0.37
C ASP A 139 -14.55 7.75 -1.01
N PRO A 140 -14.98 9.03 -1.14
CA PRO A 140 -15.44 9.57 -2.41
C PRO A 140 -14.33 9.78 -3.45
N THR A 141 -13.07 9.63 -3.06
CA THR A 141 -11.92 9.72 -3.98
C THR A 141 -11.57 8.39 -4.64
N HIS A 142 -12.25 7.32 -4.29
CA HIS A 142 -12.13 6.03 -4.97
C HIS A 142 -12.85 6.08 -6.32
N VAL A 143 -12.12 6.06 -7.41
CA VAL A 143 -12.65 6.15 -8.79
C VAL A 143 -12.51 4.85 -9.58
N TYR A 144 -11.65 3.94 -9.12
CA TYR A 144 -11.36 2.67 -9.78
C TYR A 144 -11.38 1.51 -8.79
N VAL A 145 -12.06 0.42 -9.13
CA VAL A 145 -12.10 -0.79 -8.29
C VAL A 145 -11.03 -1.76 -8.78
N PRO A 146 -9.88 -1.88 -8.10
CA PRO A 146 -8.80 -2.75 -8.54
C PRO A 146 -9.17 -4.23 -8.42
N ASP A 147 -8.70 -5.04 -9.37
CA ASP A 147 -8.78 -6.50 -9.34
C ASP A 147 -7.39 -7.12 -9.28
N VAL A 148 -7.20 -8.13 -8.43
CA VAL A 148 -5.92 -8.83 -8.24
C VAL A 148 -5.36 -9.36 -9.56
N ARG A 149 -6.23 -9.91 -10.44
CA ARG A 149 -5.83 -10.47 -11.72
C ARG A 149 -5.37 -9.37 -12.68
N GLU A 150 -6.11 -8.26 -12.72
CA GLU A 150 -5.77 -7.14 -13.59
C GLU A 150 -4.43 -6.51 -13.19
N VAL A 151 -4.25 -6.17 -11.91
CA VAL A 151 -2.98 -5.64 -11.40
C VAL A 151 -1.84 -6.62 -11.66
N SER A 152 -2.06 -7.92 -11.43
CA SER A 152 -1.05 -8.95 -11.72
C SER A 152 -0.67 -8.99 -13.19
N ASN A 153 -1.64 -8.90 -14.10
CA ASN A 153 -1.40 -8.90 -15.55
C ASN A 153 -0.60 -7.67 -16.00
N ILE A 154 -0.90 -6.49 -15.43
CA ILE A 154 -0.12 -5.28 -15.69
C ILE A 154 1.34 -5.48 -15.27
N LEU A 155 1.58 -6.02 -14.07
CA LEU A 155 2.93 -6.29 -13.57
C LEU A 155 3.66 -7.29 -14.47
N LEU A 156 3.03 -8.39 -14.85
CA LEU A 156 3.59 -9.42 -15.74
C LEU A 156 3.98 -8.85 -17.11
N ALA A 157 3.11 -8.02 -17.69
CA ALA A 157 3.37 -7.36 -18.98
C ALA A 157 4.57 -6.39 -18.91
N ASN A 158 4.90 -5.89 -17.71
CA ASN A 158 6.01 -4.95 -17.48
C ASN A 158 7.24 -5.62 -16.84
N GLY A 159 7.41 -6.93 -17.04
CA GLY A 159 8.62 -7.66 -16.64
C GLY A 159 8.74 -7.93 -15.15
N VAL A 160 7.65 -7.79 -14.39
CA VAL A 160 7.60 -8.12 -12.97
C VAL A 160 6.92 -9.49 -12.79
N LYS A 161 7.65 -10.47 -12.21
CA LYS A 161 7.10 -11.76 -11.82
C LYS A 161 6.26 -11.61 -10.57
N VAL A 162 5.00 -12.00 -10.61
CA VAL A 162 4.13 -12.05 -9.42
C VAL A 162 4.55 -13.23 -8.55
N LEU A 163 4.88 -12.95 -7.30
CA LEU A 163 5.31 -13.94 -6.30
C LEU A 163 4.19 -14.32 -5.33
N HIS A 164 3.31 -13.38 -5.05
CA HIS A 164 2.13 -13.58 -4.20
C HIS A 164 1.04 -12.58 -4.62
N ALA A 165 -0.20 -13.04 -4.67
CA ALA A 165 -1.35 -12.20 -4.95
C ALA A 165 -2.60 -12.76 -4.24
N GLY A 166 -3.49 -11.87 -3.79
CA GLY A 166 -4.74 -12.20 -3.16
C GLY A 166 -4.97 -11.45 -1.85
N ARG A 167 -5.86 -12.00 -1.01
CA ARG A 167 -6.28 -11.34 0.22
C ARG A 167 -5.12 -11.12 1.19
N SER A 168 -5.02 -9.89 1.69
CA SER A 168 -4.11 -9.56 2.78
C SER A 168 -4.53 -10.27 4.06
N ARG A 169 -3.61 -11.04 4.64
CA ARG A 169 -3.82 -11.78 5.89
C ARG A 169 -2.73 -11.40 6.88
N ASP A 170 -3.16 -10.93 8.03
CA ASP A 170 -2.29 -10.66 9.19
C ASP A 170 -2.93 -11.35 10.39
N LEU A 171 -2.33 -12.45 10.82
CA LEU A 171 -2.89 -13.28 11.90
C LEU A 171 -3.06 -12.49 13.18
N VAL A 172 -2.08 -11.66 13.55
CA VAL A 172 -2.13 -10.86 14.80
C VAL A 172 -3.26 -9.84 14.73
N ARG A 173 -3.35 -9.10 13.62
CA ARG A 173 -4.40 -8.11 13.43
C ARG A 173 -5.77 -8.76 13.28
N THR A 174 -5.85 -9.94 12.67
CA THR A 174 -7.09 -10.73 12.58
C THR A 174 -7.57 -11.15 13.98
N LEU A 175 -6.68 -11.63 14.84
CA LEU A 175 -7.02 -12.00 16.23
C LEU A 175 -7.44 -10.78 17.03
N ILE A 176 -6.71 -9.66 16.94
CA ILE A 176 -7.11 -8.39 17.58
C ILE A 176 -8.49 -7.97 17.10
N GLY A 177 -8.73 -8.01 15.79
CA GLY A 177 -10.02 -7.65 15.22
C GLY A 177 -11.14 -8.59 15.68
N ALA A 178 -10.88 -9.91 15.85
CA ALA A 178 -11.86 -10.85 16.39
C ALA A 178 -12.32 -10.51 17.81
N VAL A 179 -11.38 -10.01 18.64
CA VAL A 179 -11.69 -9.53 19.99
C VAL A 179 -12.48 -8.22 19.96
N ILE A 180 -12.18 -7.33 19.01
CA ILE A 180 -12.83 -6.02 18.89
C ILE A 180 -14.22 -6.13 18.24
N LEU A 181 -14.45 -7.13 17.39
CA LEU A 181 -15.66 -7.28 16.57
C LEU A 181 -16.98 -7.19 17.38
N PRO A 182 -17.15 -7.93 18.51
CA PRO A 182 -18.37 -7.84 19.31
C PRO A 182 -18.63 -6.41 19.82
N TRP A 183 -17.59 -5.72 20.26
CA TRP A 183 -17.68 -4.33 20.73
C TRP A 183 -18.03 -3.34 19.62
N ALA A 184 -17.50 -3.57 18.41
CA ALA A 184 -17.80 -2.73 17.25
C ALA A 184 -19.31 -2.84 16.89
N PHE A 185 -19.88 -4.03 16.92
CA PHE A 185 -21.31 -4.24 16.67
C PHE A 185 -22.19 -3.72 17.82
N LEU A 186 -21.78 -3.90 19.07
CA LEU A 186 -22.48 -3.32 20.22
C LEU A 186 -22.51 -1.80 20.13
N LYS A 187 -21.37 -1.18 19.84
CA LYS A 187 -21.28 0.27 19.64
C LYS A 187 -22.20 0.72 18.50
N ARG A 188 -22.22 -0.01 17.38
CA ARG A 188 -23.11 0.28 16.25
C ARG A 188 -24.58 0.26 16.68
N SER A 189 -25.00 -0.73 17.48
CA SER A 189 -26.39 -0.84 17.95
C SER A 189 -26.82 0.35 18.83
N VAL A 190 -25.88 0.95 19.56
CA VAL A 190 -26.15 2.10 20.44
C VAL A 190 -26.00 3.44 19.73
N THR A 191 -24.96 3.59 18.87
CA THR A 191 -24.61 4.88 18.27
C THR A 191 -25.00 5.01 16.80
N GLY A 192 -25.45 3.93 16.17
CA GLY A 192 -25.68 3.86 14.72
C GLY A 192 -24.40 3.84 13.88
N ARG A 193 -23.21 3.95 14.49
CA ARG A 193 -21.92 4.10 13.80
C ARG A 193 -21.01 2.90 13.99
N LEU A 194 -20.50 2.36 12.89
CA LEU A 194 -19.50 1.30 12.88
C LEU A 194 -18.10 1.90 12.71
N SER A 195 -17.14 1.51 13.54
CA SER A 195 -15.72 1.86 13.34
C SER A 195 -15.01 0.72 12.63
N CYS A 196 -14.22 1.04 11.60
CA CYS A 196 -13.47 0.03 10.83
C CYS A 196 -12.21 -0.49 11.54
N LYS A 197 -11.80 0.12 12.67
CA LYS A 197 -10.58 -0.27 13.39
C LYS A 197 -10.54 -1.77 13.67
N GLY A 198 -9.55 -2.46 13.12
CA GLY A 198 -9.34 -3.90 13.30
C GLY A 198 -10.24 -4.81 12.46
N LEU A 199 -11.20 -4.29 11.71
CA LEU A 199 -12.13 -5.11 10.93
C LEU A 199 -11.61 -5.49 9.53
N TRP A 200 -10.68 -4.75 8.97
CA TRP A 200 -10.16 -4.93 7.62
C TRP A 200 -9.69 -6.36 7.33
N TYR A 201 -8.87 -6.91 8.21
CA TYR A 201 -8.30 -8.26 8.03
C TYR A 201 -9.32 -9.38 8.23
N ILE A 202 -10.26 -9.21 9.15
CA ILE A 202 -11.35 -10.18 9.38
C ILE A 202 -12.32 -10.20 8.22
N LEU A 203 -12.78 -9.01 7.80
CA LEU A 203 -13.78 -8.88 6.77
C LEU A 203 -13.21 -9.01 5.36
N GLY A 204 -11.87 -8.98 5.22
CA GLY A 204 -11.19 -9.12 3.93
C GLY A 204 -11.36 -7.89 3.06
N PHE A 205 -11.19 -6.72 3.65
CA PHE A 205 -11.25 -5.44 2.97
C PHE A 205 -10.12 -5.26 1.95
N GLU A 206 -8.93 -5.75 2.23
CA GLU A 206 -7.72 -5.50 1.47
C GLU A 206 -7.24 -6.74 0.71
N ASP A 207 -6.92 -6.56 -0.57
CA ASP A 207 -6.13 -7.47 -1.39
C ASP A 207 -4.75 -6.87 -1.66
N HIS A 208 -3.77 -7.71 -2.04
CA HIS A 208 -2.45 -7.25 -2.43
C HIS A 208 -1.84 -8.09 -3.56
N VAL A 209 -0.89 -7.47 -4.25
CA VAL A 209 0.00 -8.13 -5.21
C VAL A 209 1.44 -7.82 -4.81
N PHE A 210 2.27 -8.86 -4.67
CA PHE A 210 3.70 -8.77 -4.42
C PHE A 210 4.47 -9.38 -5.58
N GLY A 211 5.37 -8.62 -6.16
CA GLY A 211 6.12 -9.03 -7.33
C GLY A 211 7.61 -8.72 -7.24
N GLN A 212 8.38 -9.31 -8.14
CA GLN A 212 9.82 -9.08 -8.32
C GLN A 212 10.12 -8.78 -9.78
N ARG A 213 10.80 -7.67 -10.05
CA ARG A 213 11.32 -7.40 -11.39
C ARG A 213 12.33 -8.48 -11.77
N LYS A 214 12.20 -9.04 -12.97
CA LYS A 214 13.14 -10.05 -13.47
C LYS A 214 14.56 -9.51 -13.39
N PRO A 215 15.54 -10.32 -12.94
CA PRO A 215 16.96 -9.98 -13.10
C PRO A 215 17.26 -9.77 -14.58
N SER A 216 18.18 -8.85 -14.89
CA SER A 216 18.70 -8.64 -16.25
C SER A 216 19.55 -9.82 -16.69
#